data_22c7cb76e140bc5537aa0d43d7b66d13
#
_entry.id   22c7cb76e140bc5537aa0d43d7b66d13
#
_cell.length_a   1.000
_cell.length_b   1.000
_cell.length_c   1.000
_cell.angle_alpha   90.00
_cell.angle_beta   90.00
_cell.angle_gamma   90.00
#
_symmetry.space_group_name_H-M   'P 1'
#
loop_
_entity.id
_entity.type
_entity.pdbx_description
1 polymer ?
#
loop_
_entity_poly.entity_id
_entity_poly.type
_entity_poly.pdbx_seq_one_letter_code
_entity_poly.pdbx_strand_id
1 'polypeptide(L)'
;MQTLKFLISPVVLLLLITGCDNAVTPESAPEPAAEPMVTTTPLPVYNFPSETLLGLWIETAQACYAEAELSYLEFDAKTQEFLDAPSQTRLRQLQSAWATAHQHYAACRIFQQPTTGDSEGLALFRNQLDSWPIMGGFLDAVPEYPDTGLINDGVIALSVATLIEQHQLTDSTEVTLGFHALEFLLWGADAKRSYTDFMPYASEMSPMGFDTNRENRRRLVLTDLVALLLQQTEQLQARWLPSGTLAEMQALTPQKQTRFMLQSLSGFL
;
A
#
# COMPACT_ATOMS: atom_id res chain seq x y z
N MET A 1 -3.39 -42.51 -36.02
CA MET A 1 -3.23 -43.94 -35.70
C MET A 1 -1.97 -44.13 -34.88
N GLN A 2 -2.08 -44.83 -33.82
CA GLN A 2 -1.15 -45.37 -32.81
C GLN A 2 -1.07 -44.55 -31.52
N THR A 3 -1.90 -44.98 -30.61
CA THR A 3 -1.89 -44.72 -29.16
C THR A 3 -0.81 -45.58 -28.50
N LEU A 4 0.07 -44.93 -27.74
CA LEU A 4 1.04 -45.65 -26.89
C LEU A 4 0.59 -45.52 -25.42
N LYS A 5 0.07 -46.65 -24.89
CA LYS A 5 -0.28 -46.83 -23.48
C LYS A 5 0.98 -47.24 -22.71
N PHE A 6 1.39 -46.48 -21.71
CA PHE A 6 2.37 -46.92 -20.71
C PHE A 6 1.63 -47.49 -19.50
N LEU A 7 1.83 -48.81 -19.29
CA LEU A 7 1.46 -49.55 -18.10
C LEU A 7 2.51 -49.30 -17.01
N ILE A 8 2.10 -48.82 -15.85
CA ILE A 8 2.93 -48.80 -14.65
C ILE A 8 2.44 -49.92 -13.74
N SER A 9 3.33 -50.88 -13.50
CA SER A 9 3.15 -52.02 -12.58
C SER A 9 3.56 -51.64 -11.16
N PRO A 10 2.78 -51.94 -10.12
CA PRO A 10 3.19 -51.75 -8.75
C PRO A 10 4.02 -52.94 -8.25
N VAL A 11 5.26 -52.71 -7.84
CA VAL A 11 6.07 -53.69 -7.11
C VAL A 11 5.70 -53.59 -5.62
N VAL A 12 5.04 -54.64 -5.13
CA VAL A 12 4.79 -54.85 -3.71
C VAL A 12 6.03 -55.49 -3.10
N LEU A 13 6.74 -54.78 -2.25
CA LEU A 13 7.87 -55.29 -1.45
C LEU A 13 7.35 -55.77 -0.09
N LEU A 14 7.29 -57.09 0.09
CA LEU A 14 6.90 -57.75 1.33
C LEU A 14 8.17 -57.91 2.23
N LEU A 15 8.29 -57.16 3.30
CA LEU A 15 9.33 -57.34 4.32
C LEU A 15 8.81 -58.24 5.44
N LEU A 16 9.33 -59.47 5.50
CA LEU A 16 9.17 -60.39 6.62
C LEU A 16 10.07 -59.91 7.78
N ILE A 17 9.49 -59.52 8.92
CA ILE A 17 10.19 -59.26 10.14
C ILE A 17 9.96 -60.48 11.07
N THR A 18 11.03 -61.22 11.31
CA THR A 18 11.07 -62.28 12.35
C THR A 18 11.23 -61.65 13.70
N GLY A 19 10.30 -61.89 14.61
CA GLY A 19 10.32 -61.44 15.97
C GLY A 19 11.35 -62.18 16.81
N CYS A 20 12.01 -61.41 17.71
CA CYS A 20 12.62 -61.96 18.94
C CYS A 20 11.88 -61.32 20.13
N ASP A 21 11.15 -62.18 20.83
CA ASP A 21 10.55 -61.82 22.11
C ASP A 21 11.67 -61.64 23.18
N ASN A 22 11.83 -60.41 23.63
CA ASN A 22 12.42 -60.12 24.95
C ASN A 22 11.41 -59.34 25.75
N ALA A 23 10.76 -60.01 26.68
CA ALA A 23 9.89 -59.39 27.68
C ALA A 23 10.68 -58.46 28.57
N VAL A 24 10.62 -57.15 28.32
CA VAL A 24 11.06 -56.08 29.20
C VAL A 24 9.83 -55.60 29.99
N THR A 25 9.84 -55.80 31.28
CA THR A 25 8.88 -55.23 32.22
C THR A 25 8.81 -53.71 32.04
N PRO A 26 7.64 -53.10 31.90
CA PRO A 26 7.55 -51.65 31.75
C PRO A 26 7.92 -50.98 33.08
N GLU A 27 9.05 -50.27 33.04
CA GLU A 27 9.42 -49.30 34.08
C GLU A 27 8.40 -48.14 34.01
N SER A 28 7.76 -47.86 35.16
CA SER A 28 6.77 -46.82 35.26
C SER A 28 7.41 -45.47 34.86
N ALA A 29 6.84 -44.84 33.82
CA ALA A 29 7.23 -43.49 33.42
C ALA A 29 7.12 -42.53 34.63
N PRO A 30 8.07 -41.62 34.82
CA PRO A 30 7.94 -40.62 35.87
C PRO A 30 6.74 -39.70 35.56
N GLU A 31 5.96 -39.49 36.62
CA GLU A 31 4.84 -38.55 36.61
C GLU A 31 5.31 -37.17 36.10
N PRO A 32 4.63 -36.54 35.11
CA PRO A 32 5.07 -35.25 34.63
C PRO A 32 5.06 -34.25 35.79
N ALA A 33 6.19 -33.59 36.03
CA ALA A 33 6.31 -32.54 37.02
C ALA A 33 5.25 -31.47 36.72
N ALA A 34 4.45 -31.13 37.75
CA ALA A 34 3.45 -30.08 37.62
C ALA A 34 4.10 -28.79 37.10
N GLU A 35 3.63 -28.29 35.97
CA GLU A 35 4.07 -27.01 35.43
C GLU A 35 3.86 -25.93 36.50
N PRO A 36 4.82 -25.02 36.72
CA PRO A 36 4.66 -23.95 37.68
C PRO A 36 3.43 -23.10 37.26
N MET A 37 2.42 -23.03 38.11
CA MET A 37 1.29 -22.13 37.92
C MET A 37 1.84 -20.71 37.79
N VAL A 38 1.82 -20.18 36.53
CA VAL A 38 2.11 -18.79 36.29
C VAL A 38 0.97 -18.00 36.97
N THR A 39 1.22 -17.47 38.13
CA THR A 39 0.34 -16.49 38.77
C THR A 39 0.36 -15.25 37.94
N THR A 40 -0.60 -15.15 37.00
CA THR A 40 -0.84 -13.91 36.27
C THR A 40 -1.36 -12.88 37.27
N THR A 41 -0.49 -11.96 37.66
CA THR A 41 -0.92 -10.77 38.39
C THR A 41 -1.93 -10.05 37.48
N PRO A 42 -3.16 -9.80 37.94
CA PRO A 42 -4.12 -9.09 37.13
C PRO A 42 -3.53 -7.76 36.74
N LEU A 43 -3.54 -7.46 35.43
CA LEU A 43 -3.14 -6.16 34.94
C LEU A 43 -4.01 -5.09 35.61
N PRO A 44 -3.44 -3.93 36.01
CA PRO A 44 -4.21 -2.86 36.61
C PRO A 44 -5.35 -2.46 35.67
N VAL A 45 -6.56 -2.49 36.14
CA VAL A 45 -7.74 -2.02 35.38
C VAL A 45 -7.71 -0.50 35.41
N TYR A 46 -7.24 0.11 34.33
CA TYR A 46 -7.34 1.56 34.12
C TYR A 46 -8.74 1.88 33.62
N ASN A 47 -9.57 2.47 34.48
CA ASN A 47 -10.85 3.04 34.09
C ASN A 47 -10.63 4.43 33.50
N PHE A 48 -10.24 4.49 32.21
CA PHE A 48 -10.34 5.75 31.47
C PHE A 48 -11.79 5.95 31.06
N PRO A 49 -12.36 7.16 31.24
CA PRO A 49 -13.65 7.48 30.66
C PRO A 49 -13.58 7.31 29.13
N SER A 50 -14.36 6.39 28.58
CA SER A 50 -14.32 6.09 27.13
C SER A 50 -14.61 7.32 26.26
N GLU A 51 -15.43 8.23 26.75
CA GLU A 51 -15.74 9.52 26.09
C GLU A 51 -14.50 10.42 25.96
N THR A 52 -13.64 10.47 26.97
CA THR A 52 -12.38 11.22 26.91
C THR A 52 -11.39 10.59 25.91
N LEU A 53 -11.29 9.27 25.89
CA LEU A 53 -10.43 8.57 24.92
C LEU A 53 -10.92 8.76 23.49
N LEU A 54 -12.23 8.67 23.26
CA LEU A 54 -12.80 8.90 21.95
C LEU A 54 -12.60 10.35 21.50
N GLY A 55 -12.79 11.32 22.39
CA GLY A 55 -12.52 12.73 22.09
C GLY A 55 -11.08 12.95 21.64
N LEU A 56 -10.09 12.45 22.40
CA LEU A 56 -8.65 12.54 22.05
C LEU A 56 -8.36 11.82 20.74
N TRP A 57 -8.95 10.67 20.48
CA TRP A 57 -8.76 9.93 19.23
C TRP A 57 -9.23 10.75 18.03
N ILE A 58 -10.41 11.35 18.11
CA ILE A 58 -11.02 12.18 17.07
C ILE A 58 -10.15 13.44 16.82
N GLU A 59 -9.81 14.17 17.89
CA GLU A 59 -8.98 15.37 17.81
C GLU A 59 -7.62 15.05 17.18
N THR A 60 -7.00 13.94 17.58
CA THR A 60 -5.70 13.50 17.02
C THR A 60 -5.82 13.12 15.55
N ALA A 61 -6.89 12.41 15.16
CA ALA A 61 -7.13 12.07 13.76
C ALA A 61 -7.32 13.32 12.90
N GLN A 62 -8.14 14.27 13.37
CA GLN A 62 -8.40 15.53 12.65
C GLN A 62 -7.12 16.36 12.52
N ALA A 63 -6.32 16.48 13.58
CA ALA A 63 -5.03 17.17 13.54
C ALA A 63 -4.05 16.50 12.57
N CYS A 64 -3.95 15.17 12.61
CA CYS A 64 -3.09 14.40 11.69
C CYS A 64 -3.44 14.66 10.23
N TYR A 65 -4.72 14.59 9.87
CA TYR A 65 -5.14 14.84 8.49
C TYR A 65 -5.00 16.30 8.08
N ALA A 66 -5.17 17.26 8.99
CA ALA A 66 -4.94 18.68 8.69
C ALA A 66 -3.45 18.97 8.40
N GLU A 67 -2.52 18.39 9.17
CA GLU A 67 -1.08 18.49 8.90
C GLU A 67 -0.69 17.77 7.60
N ALA A 68 -1.26 16.61 7.35
CA ALA A 68 -1.03 15.87 6.12
C ALA A 68 -1.50 16.66 4.89
N GLU A 69 -2.68 17.29 4.92
CA GLU A 69 -3.20 18.14 3.85
C GLU A 69 -2.21 19.25 3.47
N LEU A 70 -1.65 19.94 4.45
CA LEU A 70 -0.66 20.97 4.17
C LEU A 70 0.56 20.44 3.42
N SER A 71 1.01 19.23 3.75
CA SER A 71 2.15 18.59 3.07
C SER A 71 1.81 18.13 1.66
N TYR A 72 0.57 17.73 1.41
CA TYR A 72 0.10 17.36 0.08
C TYR A 72 -0.02 18.57 -0.84
N LEU A 73 -0.54 19.68 -0.32
CA LEU A 73 -0.60 20.95 -1.05
C LEU A 73 0.81 21.49 -1.38
N GLU A 74 1.76 21.36 -0.45
CA GLU A 74 3.17 21.70 -0.73
C GLU A 74 3.78 20.79 -1.79
N PHE A 75 3.47 19.48 -1.75
CA PHE A 75 3.92 18.52 -2.77
C PHE A 75 3.36 18.88 -4.16
N ASP A 76 2.09 19.25 -4.26
CA ASP A 76 1.50 19.74 -5.52
C ASP A 76 2.17 21.03 -5.99
N ALA A 77 2.34 22.01 -5.12
CA ALA A 77 3.01 23.28 -5.44
C ALA A 77 4.44 23.03 -5.99
N LYS A 78 5.22 22.12 -5.34
CA LYS A 78 6.56 21.74 -5.84
C LYS A 78 6.51 20.98 -7.14
N THR A 79 5.45 20.22 -7.40
CA THR A 79 5.23 19.56 -8.70
C THR A 79 5.04 20.60 -9.80
N GLN A 80 4.18 21.60 -9.59
CA GLN A 80 3.96 22.67 -10.55
C GLN A 80 5.25 23.48 -10.80
N GLU A 81 5.94 23.93 -9.73
CA GLU A 81 7.22 24.63 -9.84
C GLU A 81 8.26 23.84 -10.65
N PHE A 82 8.33 22.53 -10.43
CA PHE A 82 9.26 21.66 -11.15
C PHE A 82 8.89 21.52 -12.63
N LEU A 83 7.62 21.28 -12.92
CA LEU A 83 7.14 21.10 -14.28
C LEU A 83 7.22 22.39 -15.11
N ASP A 84 7.04 23.57 -14.49
CA ASP A 84 7.17 24.86 -15.15
C ASP A 84 8.61 25.16 -15.58
N ALA A 85 9.59 24.80 -14.77
CA ALA A 85 10.99 25.02 -15.08
C ALA A 85 11.88 23.88 -14.51
N PRO A 86 11.94 22.75 -15.20
CA PRO A 86 12.68 21.57 -14.74
C PRO A 86 14.16 21.87 -14.49
N SER A 87 14.64 21.50 -13.31
CA SER A 87 16.05 21.60 -12.93
C SER A 87 16.36 20.57 -11.84
N GLN A 88 17.64 20.19 -11.69
CA GLN A 88 18.05 19.24 -10.67
C GLN A 88 17.77 19.73 -9.25
N THR A 89 17.80 21.03 -9.02
CA THR A 89 17.44 21.61 -7.71
C THR A 89 15.97 21.46 -7.42
N ARG A 90 15.10 21.77 -8.40
CA ARG A 90 13.64 21.60 -8.24
C ARG A 90 13.22 20.15 -8.15
N LEU A 91 13.87 19.24 -8.87
CA LEU A 91 13.63 17.80 -8.70
C LEU A 91 13.93 17.36 -7.26
N ARG A 92 15.05 17.78 -6.67
CA ARG A 92 15.36 17.46 -5.26
C ARG A 92 14.36 18.08 -4.27
N GLN A 93 13.88 19.30 -4.53
CA GLN A 93 12.84 19.92 -3.71
C GLN A 93 11.52 19.15 -3.79
N LEU A 94 11.14 18.72 -4.99
CA LEU A 94 9.96 17.89 -5.21
C LEU A 94 10.08 16.53 -4.52
N GLN A 95 11.24 15.88 -4.63
CA GLN A 95 11.54 14.63 -3.92
C GLN A 95 11.44 14.79 -2.39
N SER A 96 11.92 15.91 -1.86
CA SER A 96 11.80 16.22 -0.42
C SER A 96 10.34 16.45 -0.01
N ALA A 97 9.56 17.14 -0.82
CA ALA A 97 8.13 17.36 -0.56
C ALA A 97 7.34 16.04 -0.61
N TRP A 98 7.65 15.14 -1.56
CA TRP A 98 7.09 13.79 -1.59
C TRP A 98 7.39 13.03 -0.29
N ALA A 99 8.65 13.04 0.18
CA ALA A 99 9.03 12.33 1.40
C ALA A 99 8.28 12.84 2.63
N THR A 100 8.07 14.17 2.74
CA THR A 100 7.28 14.78 3.80
C THR A 100 5.80 14.38 3.70
N ALA A 101 5.22 14.42 2.49
CA ALA A 101 3.84 14.04 2.25
C ALA A 101 3.59 12.56 2.59
N HIS A 102 4.47 11.66 2.16
CA HIS A 102 4.37 10.22 2.47
C HIS A 102 4.55 9.94 3.98
N GLN A 103 5.45 10.66 4.66
CA GLN A 103 5.62 10.53 6.11
C GLN A 103 4.34 10.91 6.87
N HIS A 104 3.68 12.01 6.49
CA HIS A 104 2.41 12.41 7.11
C HIS A 104 1.28 11.43 6.78
N TYR A 105 1.21 10.93 5.53
CA TYR A 105 0.28 9.86 5.19
C TYR A 105 0.48 8.62 6.06
N ALA A 106 1.73 8.16 6.20
CA ALA A 106 2.08 6.99 7.01
C ALA A 106 1.71 7.19 8.49
N ALA A 107 1.93 8.38 9.05
CA ALA A 107 1.54 8.70 10.42
C ALA A 107 0.01 8.61 10.64
N CYS A 108 -0.79 9.00 9.65
CA CYS A 108 -2.26 8.97 9.74
C CYS A 108 -2.89 7.60 9.44
N ARG A 109 -2.10 6.60 8.99
CA ARG A 109 -2.61 5.24 8.67
C ARG A 109 -3.34 4.56 9.83
N ILE A 110 -2.96 4.85 11.07
CA ILE A 110 -3.64 4.35 12.26
C ILE A 110 -5.13 4.71 12.30
N PHE A 111 -5.52 5.82 11.67
CA PHE A 111 -6.90 6.31 11.61
C PHE A 111 -7.67 5.77 10.39
N GLN A 112 -7.05 4.91 9.56
CA GLN A 112 -7.65 4.36 8.34
C GLN A 112 -8.27 2.97 8.56
N GLN A 113 -8.65 2.61 9.78
CA GLN A 113 -9.35 1.36 10.03
C GLN A 113 -10.85 1.49 9.75
N PRO A 114 -11.50 0.44 9.20
CA PRO A 114 -12.94 0.46 9.00
C PRO A 114 -13.68 0.35 10.34
N THR A 115 -14.70 1.16 10.53
CA THR A 115 -15.57 1.11 11.72
C THR A 115 -16.60 0.01 11.62
N THR A 116 -17.38 0.02 10.55
CA THR A 116 -18.38 -1.00 10.19
C THR A 116 -18.71 -0.86 8.70
N GLY A 117 -18.85 -1.96 7.99
CA GLY A 117 -19.51 -1.99 6.67
C GLY A 117 -18.72 -1.53 5.46
N ASP A 118 -17.71 -0.66 5.58
CA ASP A 118 -16.92 -0.13 4.44
C ASP A 118 -15.46 -0.60 4.44
N SER A 119 -15.26 -1.85 4.79
CA SER A 119 -13.92 -2.44 4.81
C SER A 119 -13.30 -2.57 3.41
N GLU A 120 -14.12 -2.88 2.41
CA GLU A 120 -13.68 -3.05 1.02
C GLU A 120 -13.30 -1.71 0.39
N GLY A 121 -14.13 -0.68 0.53
CA GLY A 121 -13.84 0.66 0.01
C GLY A 121 -12.57 1.25 0.62
N LEU A 122 -12.37 1.10 1.92
CA LEU A 122 -11.17 1.58 2.59
C LEU A 122 -9.92 0.75 2.24
N ALA A 123 -10.05 -0.55 2.04
CA ALA A 123 -8.97 -1.39 1.55
C ALA A 123 -8.55 -0.97 0.12
N LEU A 124 -9.52 -0.69 -0.75
CA LEU A 124 -9.27 -0.17 -2.09
C LEU A 124 -8.53 1.18 -2.04
N PHE A 125 -8.96 2.10 -1.18
CA PHE A 125 -8.27 3.37 -0.97
C PHE A 125 -6.81 3.20 -0.56
N ARG A 126 -6.54 2.38 0.44
CA ARG A 126 -5.17 2.09 0.90
C ARG A 126 -4.34 1.46 -0.21
N ASN A 127 -4.94 0.57 -0.99
CA ASN A 127 -4.31 -0.07 -2.11
C ASN A 127 -3.91 0.96 -3.19
N GLN A 128 -4.78 1.89 -3.52
CA GLN A 128 -4.49 2.94 -4.50
C GLN A 128 -3.49 3.99 -4.01
N LEU A 129 -3.43 4.25 -2.70
CA LEU A 129 -2.56 5.27 -2.14
C LEU A 129 -1.13 4.80 -1.85
N ASP A 130 -0.95 3.53 -1.42
CA ASP A 130 0.32 3.10 -0.84
C ASP A 130 0.60 1.61 -1.09
N SER A 131 0.42 1.15 -2.34
CA SER A 131 0.72 -0.23 -2.74
C SER A 131 2.22 -0.48 -2.86
N TRP A 132 2.68 -1.57 -2.25
CA TRP A 132 4.05 -2.05 -2.29
C TRP A 132 4.07 -3.60 -2.28
N PRO A 133 5.02 -4.27 -2.95
CA PRO A 133 6.10 -3.75 -3.79
C PRO A 133 5.63 -3.27 -5.17
N ILE A 134 6.47 -2.47 -5.86
CA ILE A 134 6.20 -1.96 -7.21
C ILE A 134 7.09 -2.66 -8.24
N MET A 135 6.50 -3.06 -9.38
CA MET A 135 7.20 -3.44 -10.59
C MET A 135 7.45 -2.17 -11.44
N GLY A 136 8.56 -1.49 -11.19
CA GLY A 136 8.85 -0.20 -11.83
C GLY A 136 8.79 -0.21 -13.36
N GLY A 137 9.26 -1.28 -14.00
CA GLY A 137 9.20 -1.47 -15.45
C GLY A 137 7.80 -1.58 -16.05
N PHE A 138 6.76 -1.68 -15.21
CA PHE A 138 5.36 -1.64 -15.66
C PHE A 138 4.88 -0.19 -15.88
N LEU A 139 5.27 0.75 -15.04
CA LEU A 139 4.87 2.16 -15.17
C LEU A 139 5.78 2.93 -16.12
N ASP A 140 7.09 2.84 -15.96
CA ASP A 140 8.10 3.57 -16.73
C ASP A 140 9.32 2.66 -16.98
N ALA A 141 10.20 3.05 -17.87
CA ALA A 141 11.40 2.30 -18.24
C ALA A 141 12.31 2.01 -17.05
N VAL A 142 12.97 0.86 -17.12
CA VAL A 142 14.12 0.49 -16.27
C VAL A 142 15.37 0.37 -17.12
N PRO A 143 16.58 0.48 -16.55
CA PRO A 143 17.83 0.49 -17.34
C PRO A 143 18.00 -0.72 -18.27
N GLU A 144 17.56 -1.91 -17.83
CA GLU A 144 17.64 -3.15 -18.58
C GLU A 144 16.61 -3.24 -19.72
N TYR A 145 15.51 -2.48 -19.61
CA TYR A 145 14.39 -2.44 -20.55
C TYR A 145 13.94 -0.99 -20.79
N PRO A 146 14.67 -0.23 -21.64
CA PRO A 146 14.47 1.21 -21.79
C PRO A 146 13.17 1.62 -22.52
N ASP A 147 12.50 0.69 -23.16
CA ASP A 147 11.27 0.92 -23.92
C ASP A 147 10.02 0.28 -23.26
N THR A 148 10.15 -0.19 -22.01
CA THR A 148 9.01 -0.76 -21.25
C THR A 148 8.25 0.31 -20.48
N GLY A 149 7.09 -0.09 -19.97
CA GLY A 149 6.21 0.71 -19.13
C GLY A 149 5.15 1.49 -19.89
N LEU A 150 4.03 1.74 -19.23
CA LEU A 150 2.87 2.44 -19.80
C LEU A 150 3.23 3.81 -20.37
N ILE A 151 4.21 4.49 -19.77
CA ILE A 151 4.68 5.80 -20.22
C ILE A 151 5.33 5.70 -21.60
N ASN A 152 6.03 4.62 -21.91
CA ASN A 152 6.76 4.43 -23.15
C ASN A 152 5.94 3.70 -24.22
N ASP A 153 4.75 3.22 -23.90
CA ASP A 153 3.86 2.55 -24.84
C ASP A 153 3.12 3.58 -25.73
N GLY A 154 3.59 3.74 -26.96
CA GLY A 154 3.02 4.68 -27.94
C GLY A 154 1.63 4.32 -28.48
N VAL A 155 1.02 3.19 -28.04
CA VAL A 155 -0.35 2.80 -28.47
C VAL A 155 -1.39 3.00 -27.37
N ILE A 156 -0.97 3.25 -26.12
CA ILE A 156 -1.86 3.49 -25.00
C ILE A 156 -2.04 5.00 -24.74
N ALA A 157 -3.26 5.48 -24.79
CA ALA A 157 -3.60 6.83 -24.35
C ALA A 157 -3.57 6.88 -22.81
N LEU A 158 -2.66 7.69 -22.23
CA LEU A 158 -2.56 7.85 -20.78
C LEU A 158 -3.63 8.84 -20.28
N SER A 159 -4.24 8.47 -19.17
CA SER A 159 -5.21 9.28 -18.42
C SER A 159 -5.33 8.72 -17.01
N VAL A 160 -5.91 9.46 -16.08
CA VAL A 160 -6.26 8.95 -14.73
C VAL A 160 -7.08 7.66 -14.81
N ALA A 161 -8.06 7.59 -15.73
CA ALA A 161 -8.88 6.40 -15.91
C ALA A 161 -8.05 5.18 -16.35
N THR A 162 -7.15 5.36 -17.32
CA THR A 162 -6.23 4.30 -17.77
C THR A 162 -5.31 3.84 -16.65
N LEU A 163 -4.76 4.77 -15.86
CA LEU A 163 -3.89 4.42 -14.74
C LEU A 163 -4.64 3.63 -13.65
N ILE A 164 -5.89 4.00 -13.35
CA ILE A 164 -6.76 3.26 -12.42
C ILE A 164 -7.08 1.86 -12.97
N GLU A 165 -7.42 1.73 -14.25
CA GLU A 165 -7.74 0.47 -14.89
C GLU A 165 -6.54 -0.50 -14.90
N GLN A 166 -5.34 0.03 -15.11
CA GLN A 166 -4.11 -0.77 -15.18
C GLN A 166 -3.51 -1.08 -13.79
N HIS A 167 -3.99 -0.42 -12.72
CA HIS A 167 -3.47 -0.61 -11.38
C HIS A 167 -3.74 -2.03 -10.87
N GLN A 168 -2.68 -2.83 -10.75
CA GLN A 168 -2.72 -4.22 -10.27
C GLN A 168 -3.70 -5.12 -11.07
N LEU A 169 -3.82 -4.86 -12.37
CA LEU A 169 -4.78 -5.55 -13.23
C LEU A 169 -4.47 -7.05 -13.34
N THR A 170 -3.22 -7.42 -13.51
CA THR A 170 -2.81 -8.84 -13.67
C THR A 170 -1.90 -9.33 -12.55
N ASP A 171 -1.14 -8.45 -11.92
CA ASP A 171 -0.26 -8.75 -10.81
C ASP A 171 -0.29 -7.63 -9.76
N SER A 172 -0.21 -7.97 -8.48
CA SER A 172 -0.26 -7.02 -7.36
C SER A 172 0.89 -6.02 -7.35
N THR A 173 1.98 -6.27 -8.08
CA THR A 173 3.14 -5.39 -8.21
C THR A 173 3.04 -4.42 -9.39
N GLU A 174 2.01 -4.54 -10.25
CA GLU A 174 1.72 -3.61 -11.35
C GLU A 174 1.11 -2.30 -10.84
N VAL A 175 1.87 -1.60 -10.02
CA VAL A 175 1.43 -0.39 -9.32
C VAL A 175 1.58 0.83 -10.22
N THR A 176 0.46 1.48 -10.51
CA THR A 176 0.38 2.68 -11.37
C THR A 176 -0.09 3.91 -10.60
N LEU A 177 -0.51 3.77 -9.33
CA LEU A 177 -1.13 4.81 -8.52
C LEU A 177 -0.38 5.01 -7.20
N GLY A 178 -0.63 6.14 -6.56
CA GLY A 178 -0.25 6.43 -5.20
C GLY A 178 1.22 6.82 -5.00
N PHE A 179 1.63 6.82 -3.74
CA PHE A 179 2.94 7.33 -3.34
C PHE A 179 4.10 6.60 -4.00
N HIS A 180 4.06 5.27 -4.10
CA HIS A 180 5.18 4.50 -4.64
C HIS A 180 5.28 4.57 -6.18
N ALA A 181 4.17 4.76 -6.89
CA ALA A 181 4.21 5.09 -8.32
C ALA A 181 4.88 6.47 -8.54
N LEU A 182 4.52 7.47 -7.72
CA LEU A 182 5.15 8.79 -7.72
C LEU A 182 6.63 8.72 -7.32
N GLU A 183 6.99 7.92 -6.32
CA GLU A 183 8.38 7.66 -5.95
C GLU A 183 9.17 7.15 -7.15
N PHE A 184 8.66 6.11 -7.82
CA PHE A 184 9.33 5.54 -8.98
C PHE A 184 9.51 6.57 -10.12
N LEU A 185 8.51 7.42 -10.37
CA LEU A 185 8.64 8.51 -11.34
C LEU A 185 9.75 9.49 -10.96
N LEU A 186 9.86 9.86 -9.68
CA LEU A 186 10.77 10.89 -9.20
C LEU A 186 12.21 10.40 -8.98
N TRP A 187 12.44 9.12 -8.72
CA TRP A 187 13.77 8.56 -8.49
C TRP A 187 14.25 7.61 -9.59
N GLY A 188 13.34 6.93 -10.31
CA GLY A 188 13.67 5.86 -11.23
C GLY A 188 14.09 4.58 -10.52
N ALA A 189 14.34 3.53 -11.28
CA ALA A 189 14.70 2.20 -10.75
C ALA A 189 16.04 2.19 -9.97
N ASP A 190 16.99 3.05 -10.35
CA ASP A 190 18.34 3.10 -9.80
C ASP A 190 18.61 4.38 -8.98
N ALA A 191 17.55 5.10 -8.63
CA ALA A 191 17.60 6.41 -7.94
C ALA A 191 18.43 7.49 -8.68
N LYS A 192 18.53 7.39 -10.00
CA LYS A 192 19.30 8.32 -10.85
C LYS A 192 18.45 9.14 -11.82
N ARG A 193 17.13 9.28 -11.53
CA ARG A 193 16.25 10.10 -12.36
C ARG A 193 16.83 11.49 -12.58
N SER A 194 16.87 11.92 -13.83
CA SER A 194 17.32 13.26 -14.22
C SER A 194 16.13 14.19 -14.38
N TYR A 195 16.30 15.47 -14.07
CA TYR A 195 15.31 16.49 -14.43
C TYR A 195 15.07 16.57 -15.95
N THR A 196 16.05 16.14 -16.76
CA THR A 196 15.93 16.11 -18.24
C THR A 196 14.86 15.16 -18.72
N ASP A 197 14.51 14.14 -17.91
CA ASP A 197 13.45 13.17 -18.20
C ASP A 197 12.04 13.80 -18.10
N PHE A 198 11.98 15.05 -17.65
CA PHE A 198 10.76 15.85 -17.51
C PHE A 198 10.84 17.15 -18.33
N MET A 199 11.78 17.31 -19.23
CA MET A 199 11.82 18.48 -20.12
C MET A 199 10.62 18.45 -21.06
N PRO A 200 9.96 19.61 -21.31
CA PRO A 200 8.91 19.67 -22.31
C PRO A 200 9.51 19.61 -23.73
N TYR A 201 8.92 18.77 -24.55
CA TYR A 201 9.27 18.64 -25.96
C TYR A 201 8.08 18.96 -26.86
N ALA A 202 8.32 19.17 -28.15
CA ALA A 202 7.27 19.23 -29.15
C ALA A 202 6.47 17.92 -29.13
N SER A 203 5.13 18.02 -29.14
CA SER A 203 4.26 16.86 -29.12
C SER A 203 4.44 16.02 -30.39
N GLU A 204 4.58 14.72 -30.19
CA GLU A 204 4.58 13.71 -31.24
C GLU A 204 3.22 13.00 -31.23
N MET A 205 2.32 13.44 -32.11
CA MET A 205 0.94 12.96 -32.10
C MET A 205 0.82 11.58 -32.74
N SER A 206 0.23 10.64 -32.01
CA SER A 206 -0.19 9.35 -32.54
C SER A 206 -1.35 9.54 -33.56
N PRO A 207 -1.61 8.53 -34.42
CA PRO A 207 -2.81 8.55 -35.28
C PRO A 207 -4.13 8.64 -34.49
N MET A 208 -4.13 8.28 -33.21
CA MET A 208 -5.29 8.33 -32.31
C MET A 208 -5.40 9.66 -31.54
N GLY A 209 -4.49 10.62 -31.76
CA GLY A 209 -4.60 11.98 -31.24
C GLY A 209 -4.03 12.21 -29.82
N PHE A 210 -3.17 11.34 -29.31
CA PHE A 210 -2.44 11.57 -28.05
C PHE A 210 -0.92 11.69 -28.29
N ASP A 211 -0.23 12.35 -27.37
CA ASP A 211 1.22 12.55 -27.44
C ASP A 211 1.97 11.24 -27.13
N THR A 212 2.93 10.88 -28.00
CA THR A 212 3.79 9.70 -27.85
C THR A 212 5.17 10.03 -27.29
N ASN A 213 5.52 11.33 -27.18
CA ASN A 213 6.78 11.73 -26.58
C ASN A 213 6.84 11.32 -25.10
N ARG A 214 7.86 10.54 -24.71
CA ARG A 214 7.96 9.94 -23.39
C ARG A 214 8.10 10.96 -22.26
N GLU A 215 8.81 12.04 -22.47
CA GLU A 215 9.02 13.08 -21.48
C GLU A 215 7.72 13.83 -21.22
N ASN A 216 6.97 14.17 -22.26
CA ASN A 216 5.65 14.79 -22.12
C ASN A 216 4.65 13.84 -21.43
N ARG A 217 4.68 12.56 -21.76
CA ARG A 217 3.83 11.53 -21.13
C ARG A 217 4.18 11.35 -19.66
N ARG A 218 5.47 11.38 -19.29
CA ARG A 218 5.91 11.33 -17.87
C ARG A 218 5.43 12.56 -17.10
N ARG A 219 5.47 13.75 -17.70
CA ARG A 219 4.91 14.98 -17.14
C ARG A 219 3.41 14.87 -16.90
N LEU A 220 2.67 14.35 -17.91
CA LEU A 220 1.23 14.10 -17.79
C LEU A 220 0.93 13.16 -16.61
N VAL A 221 1.58 12.00 -16.54
CA VAL A 221 1.37 11.02 -15.48
C VAL A 221 1.72 11.60 -14.11
N LEU A 222 2.80 12.37 -13.97
CA LEU A 222 3.14 13.04 -12.72
C LEU A 222 2.04 14.01 -12.28
N THR A 223 1.52 14.83 -13.19
CA THR A 223 0.42 15.76 -12.90
C THR A 223 -0.85 15.02 -12.49
N ASP A 224 -1.24 14.01 -13.26
CA ASP A 224 -2.46 13.23 -13.03
C ASP A 224 -2.41 12.46 -11.68
N LEU A 225 -1.26 11.87 -11.36
CA LEU A 225 -1.11 11.13 -10.10
C LEU A 225 -1.09 12.04 -8.88
N VAL A 226 -0.48 13.22 -8.96
CA VAL A 226 -0.51 14.19 -7.85
C VAL A 226 -1.94 14.71 -7.64
N ALA A 227 -2.66 15.05 -8.70
CA ALA A 227 -4.06 15.48 -8.61
C ALA A 227 -4.97 14.38 -8.01
N LEU A 228 -4.78 13.13 -8.44
CA LEU A 228 -5.53 12.00 -7.90
C LEU A 228 -5.20 11.76 -6.42
N LEU A 229 -3.92 11.86 -6.03
CA LEU A 229 -3.48 11.73 -4.64
C LEU A 229 -4.16 12.77 -3.75
N LEU A 230 -4.19 14.04 -4.17
CA LEU A 230 -4.90 15.10 -3.45
C LEU A 230 -6.38 14.77 -3.28
N GLN A 231 -7.07 14.42 -4.34
CA GLN A 231 -8.48 14.04 -4.28
C GLN A 231 -8.74 12.88 -3.32
N GLN A 232 -7.89 11.85 -3.33
CA GLN A 232 -8.03 10.69 -2.46
C GLN A 232 -7.75 11.01 -0.99
N THR A 233 -6.77 11.85 -0.71
CA THR A 233 -6.45 12.28 0.65
C THR A 233 -7.52 13.20 1.25
N GLU A 234 -8.13 14.09 0.44
CA GLU A 234 -9.31 14.86 0.84
C GLU A 234 -10.49 13.94 1.23
N GLN A 235 -10.70 12.86 0.50
CA GLN A 235 -11.75 11.89 0.83
C GLN A 235 -11.47 11.16 2.15
N LEU A 236 -10.20 10.81 2.45
CA LEU A 236 -9.82 10.24 3.75
C LEU A 236 -10.07 11.22 4.90
N GLN A 237 -9.72 12.50 4.72
CA GLN A 237 -9.98 13.56 5.68
C GLN A 237 -11.49 13.75 5.91
N ALA A 238 -12.27 13.78 4.83
CA ALA A 238 -13.73 13.93 4.90
C ALA A 238 -14.43 12.84 5.74
N ARG A 239 -13.83 11.65 5.88
CA ARG A 239 -14.35 10.58 6.76
C ARG A 239 -14.39 11.00 8.24
N TRP A 240 -13.53 11.94 8.66
CA TRP A 240 -13.46 12.45 10.04
C TRP A 240 -14.35 13.68 10.28
N LEU A 241 -15.15 14.07 9.29
CA LEU A 241 -16.21 15.04 9.45
C LEU A 241 -17.46 14.40 10.09
N PRO A 242 -18.40 15.21 10.62
CA PRO A 242 -19.58 14.70 11.36
C PRO A 242 -20.46 13.70 10.61
N SER A 243 -20.41 13.67 9.28
CA SER A 243 -21.20 12.77 8.42
C SER A 243 -20.48 11.47 8.03
N GLY A 244 -19.22 11.28 8.42
CA GLY A 244 -18.41 10.12 8.03
C GLY A 244 -18.15 9.14 9.18
N THR A 245 -16.94 8.61 9.22
CA THR A 245 -16.45 7.68 10.26
C THR A 245 -16.69 8.20 11.69
N LEU A 246 -16.62 9.52 11.88
CA LEU A 246 -16.90 10.15 13.16
C LEU A 246 -18.32 9.81 13.65
N ALA A 247 -19.33 9.95 12.80
CA ALA A 247 -20.72 9.62 13.16
C ALA A 247 -20.89 8.13 13.49
N GLU A 248 -20.23 7.26 12.71
CA GLU A 248 -20.24 5.81 12.97
C GLU A 248 -19.58 5.47 14.31
N MET A 249 -18.44 6.06 14.62
CA MET A 249 -17.76 5.85 15.91
C MET A 249 -18.60 6.34 17.09
N GLN A 250 -19.22 7.49 16.96
CA GLN A 250 -20.10 8.05 18.01
C GLN A 250 -21.34 7.20 18.26
N ALA A 251 -21.82 6.47 17.26
CA ALA A 251 -22.96 5.55 17.39
C ALA A 251 -22.58 4.21 18.06
N LEU A 252 -21.29 3.89 18.20
CA LEU A 252 -20.82 2.67 18.86
C LEU A 252 -20.97 2.77 20.39
N THR A 253 -21.18 1.61 21.06
CA THR A 253 -21.07 1.55 22.52
C THR A 253 -19.63 1.82 22.98
N PRO A 254 -19.42 2.32 24.21
CA PRO A 254 -18.08 2.61 24.75
C PRO A 254 -17.09 1.45 24.63
N GLN A 255 -17.54 0.22 24.85
CA GLN A 255 -16.70 -0.98 24.72
C GLN A 255 -16.28 -1.23 23.26
N LYS A 256 -17.20 -0.99 22.30
CA LYS A 256 -16.88 -1.12 20.87
C LYS A 256 -15.94 -0.01 20.40
N GLN A 257 -16.11 1.22 20.89
CA GLN A 257 -15.21 2.34 20.61
C GLN A 257 -13.78 2.03 21.08
N THR A 258 -13.62 1.58 22.32
CA THR A 258 -12.32 1.17 22.88
C THR A 258 -11.69 0.03 22.07
N ARG A 259 -12.49 -1.00 21.73
CA ARG A 259 -12.03 -2.13 20.91
C ARG A 259 -11.54 -1.66 19.53
N PHE A 260 -12.27 -0.76 18.90
CA PHE A 260 -11.91 -0.18 17.62
C PHE A 260 -10.55 0.53 17.69
N MET A 261 -10.35 1.43 18.66
CA MET A 261 -9.09 2.13 18.86
C MET A 261 -7.91 1.17 19.10
N LEU A 262 -8.10 0.14 19.93
CA LEU A 262 -7.08 -0.88 20.19
C LEU A 262 -6.76 -1.71 18.94
N GLN A 263 -7.76 -2.06 18.13
CA GLN A 263 -7.54 -2.77 16.86
C GLN A 263 -6.79 -1.91 15.84
N SER A 264 -7.09 -0.61 15.80
CA SER A 264 -6.36 0.34 14.94
C SER A 264 -4.87 0.42 15.33
N LEU A 265 -4.58 0.46 16.63
CA LEU A 265 -3.20 0.42 17.15
C LEU A 265 -2.50 -0.90 16.83
N SER A 266 -3.17 -2.04 17.02
CA SER A 266 -2.59 -3.35 16.77
C SER A 266 -2.34 -3.66 15.29
N GLY A 267 -3.16 -3.11 14.41
CA GLY A 267 -2.99 -3.23 12.94
C GLY A 267 -1.90 -2.32 12.37
N PHE A 268 -1.40 -1.39 13.19
CA PHE A 268 -0.31 -0.49 12.82
C PHE A 268 1.06 -1.04 13.23
N LEU A 269 1.13 -1.84 14.31
CA LEU A 269 2.35 -2.50 14.81
C LEU A 269 2.67 -3.77 14.03
#